data_80fc55e6a2f46189ff33a49d01b82592
#
_entry.id   80fc55e6a2f46189ff33a49d01b82592
#
_cell.length_a   1.000
_cell.length_b   1.000
_cell.length_c   1.000
_cell.angle_alpha   90.00
_cell.angle_beta   90.00
_cell.angle_gamma   90.00
#
_symmetry.space_group_name_H-M   'P 1'
#
loop_
_entity.id
_entity.type
_entity.pdbx_description
1 polymer ?
#
loop_
_entity_poly.entity_id
_entity_poly.type
_entity_poly.pdbx_seq_one_letter_code
_entity_poly.pdbx_strand_id
1 'polypeptide(L)'
;RTAVGRVLGPMVFHEVMGVSAVLLRIASVGFVMQIFFAILTGLGLLFQWITGGLGKGVPFDRSRRRMLRHAAVVPALAAIGGLYGGLYEKDATVEREILVPIRDLPTPLKGLRIAQLSDVHLGWYFSLDDLAALLERTAKGAPDVLVITGDLFDDEAINLAAVALVDRYCERFPLGIWFIYGNHEHRRNFAAIDAALDGTQIHKLVNGAALLMDAPRPLWLVGIDYPQAHGDEAFQAKKKEYTDTAYEGVPENAITILLSHHPEGIDNGATHGAALALTGHTHGCQFGILGHAALPFFKYNRGIVHVGSTFGYVHSGNGSWFPYRIGCPPEIAYFTLRRA
;
A
#
# COMPACT_ATOMS: atom_id res chain seq x y z
N ARG A 1 -3.03 21.14 -18.45
CA ARG A 1 -4.41 21.07 -19.03
C ARG A 1 -4.28 20.40 -20.38
N THR A 2 -4.85 19.20 -20.54
CA THR A 2 -4.89 18.46 -21.79
C THR A 2 -5.64 19.27 -22.88
N ALA A 3 -5.33 19.01 -24.17
CA ALA A 3 -6.02 19.66 -25.29
C ALA A 3 -7.55 19.48 -25.21
N VAL A 4 -8.02 18.35 -24.67
CA VAL A 4 -9.45 18.02 -24.49
C VAL A 4 -10.11 18.94 -23.44
N GLY A 5 -9.46 19.25 -22.33
CA GLY A 5 -10.00 20.18 -21.32
C GLY A 5 -10.14 21.64 -21.79
N ARG A 6 -9.37 22.02 -22.83
CA ARG A 6 -9.52 23.35 -23.48
C ARG A 6 -10.73 23.42 -24.39
N VAL A 7 -11.14 22.29 -24.97
CA VAL A 7 -12.27 22.22 -25.92
C VAL A 7 -13.63 22.08 -25.19
N LEU A 8 -13.67 21.33 -24.10
CA LEU A 8 -14.92 20.99 -23.40
C LEU A 8 -15.27 21.93 -22.22
N GLY A 9 -14.34 22.75 -21.77
CA GLY A 9 -14.52 23.52 -20.55
C GLY A 9 -14.40 22.67 -19.27
N PRO A 10 -14.12 23.29 -18.09
CA PRO A 10 -13.80 22.56 -16.88
C PRO A 10 -14.94 21.66 -16.36
N MET A 11 -16.17 22.13 -16.44
CA MET A 11 -17.34 21.41 -15.90
C MET A 11 -17.70 20.16 -16.74
N VAL A 12 -17.73 20.32 -18.06
CA VAL A 12 -18.01 19.20 -18.98
C VAL A 12 -16.85 18.19 -18.98
N PHE A 13 -15.62 18.66 -18.80
CA PHE A 13 -14.47 17.79 -18.68
C PHE A 13 -14.55 16.92 -17.40
N HIS A 14 -14.97 17.48 -16.27
CA HIS A 14 -15.18 16.72 -15.03
C HIS A 14 -16.27 15.66 -15.15
N GLU A 15 -17.40 15.99 -15.79
CA GLU A 15 -18.49 15.04 -16.03
C GLU A 15 -18.05 13.90 -16.95
N VAL A 16 -17.36 14.21 -18.06
CA VAL A 16 -16.84 13.21 -19.01
C VAL A 16 -15.79 12.32 -18.35
N MET A 17 -14.91 12.88 -17.52
CA MET A 17 -13.93 12.09 -16.77
C MET A 17 -14.60 11.21 -15.70
N GLY A 18 -15.63 11.70 -15.02
CA GLY A 18 -16.42 10.91 -14.09
C GLY A 18 -17.08 9.69 -14.75
N VAL A 19 -17.72 9.88 -15.90
CA VAL A 19 -18.31 8.78 -16.71
C VAL A 19 -17.20 7.80 -17.17
N SER A 20 -16.05 8.31 -17.62
CA SER A 20 -14.94 7.48 -18.04
C SER A 20 -14.37 6.65 -16.89
N ALA A 21 -14.27 7.21 -15.67
CA ALA A 21 -13.85 6.49 -14.48
C ALA A 21 -14.83 5.36 -14.11
N VAL A 22 -16.14 5.63 -14.20
CA VAL A 22 -17.18 4.61 -13.96
C VAL A 22 -17.09 3.48 -14.99
N LEU A 23 -16.95 3.82 -16.28
CA LEU A 23 -16.80 2.82 -17.34
C LEU A 23 -15.53 1.99 -17.16
N LEU A 24 -14.44 2.61 -16.78
CA LEU A 24 -13.18 1.91 -16.51
C LEU A 24 -13.32 0.97 -15.30
N ARG A 25 -14.00 1.39 -14.24
CA ARG A 25 -14.30 0.52 -13.08
C ARG A 25 -15.14 -0.70 -13.51
N ILE A 26 -16.19 -0.50 -14.30
CA ILE A 26 -17.04 -1.59 -14.82
C ILE A 26 -16.21 -2.53 -15.70
N ALA A 27 -15.40 -1.99 -16.61
CA ALA A 27 -14.55 -2.79 -17.49
C ALA A 27 -13.50 -3.60 -16.69
N SER A 28 -12.90 -2.99 -15.67
CA SER A 28 -11.91 -3.65 -14.79
C SER A 28 -12.53 -4.78 -13.98
N VAL A 29 -13.71 -4.56 -13.40
CA VAL A 29 -14.47 -5.61 -12.69
C VAL A 29 -14.83 -6.74 -13.67
N GLY A 30 -15.32 -6.41 -14.86
CA GLY A 30 -15.64 -7.39 -15.90
C GLY A 30 -14.42 -8.21 -16.33
N PHE A 31 -13.28 -7.59 -16.50
CA PHE A 31 -12.03 -8.26 -16.85
C PHE A 31 -11.57 -9.24 -15.76
N VAL A 32 -11.61 -8.82 -14.49
CA VAL A 32 -11.27 -9.70 -13.36
C VAL A 32 -12.25 -10.85 -13.26
N MET A 33 -13.56 -10.61 -13.44
CA MET A 33 -14.56 -11.68 -13.49
C MET A 33 -14.26 -12.71 -14.57
N GLN A 34 -13.80 -12.28 -15.76
CA GLN A 34 -13.41 -13.19 -16.85
C GLN A 34 -12.20 -14.02 -16.48
N ILE A 35 -11.18 -13.43 -15.82
CA ILE A 35 -10.01 -14.16 -15.32
C ILE A 35 -10.44 -15.22 -14.30
N PHE A 36 -11.25 -14.85 -13.31
CA PHE A 36 -11.76 -15.82 -12.32
C PHE A 36 -12.57 -16.93 -12.99
N PHE A 37 -13.42 -16.60 -13.94
CA PHE A 37 -14.18 -17.57 -14.70
C PHE A 37 -13.26 -18.55 -15.44
N ALA A 38 -12.23 -18.05 -16.11
CA ALA A 38 -11.26 -18.88 -16.84
C ALA A 38 -10.48 -19.80 -15.90
N ILE A 39 -10.00 -19.28 -14.74
CA ILE A 39 -9.28 -20.06 -13.74
C ILE A 39 -10.18 -21.18 -13.17
N LEU A 40 -11.38 -20.84 -12.72
CA LEU A 40 -12.30 -21.81 -12.12
C LEU A 40 -12.74 -22.87 -13.12
N THR A 41 -12.96 -22.46 -14.38
CA THR A 41 -13.26 -23.39 -15.47
C THR A 41 -12.09 -24.32 -15.74
N GLY A 42 -10.86 -23.78 -15.81
CA GLY A 42 -9.63 -24.56 -15.99
C GLY A 42 -9.41 -25.56 -14.87
N LEU A 43 -9.59 -25.14 -13.60
CA LEU A 43 -9.52 -26.04 -12.44
C LEU A 43 -10.60 -27.12 -12.48
N GLY A 44 -11.83 -26.80 -12.90
CA GLY A 44 -12.91 -27.74 -13.09
C GLY A 44 -12.61 -28.78 -14.16
N LEU A 45 -12.03 -28.37 -15.28
CA LEU A 45 -11.60 -29.28 -16.36
C LEU A 45 -10.42 -30.15 -15.92
N LEU A 46 -9.45 -29.60 -15.21
CA LEU A 46 -8.32 -30.35 -14.65
C LEU A 46 -8.80 -31.41 -13.66
N PHE A 47 -9.71 -31.03 -12.76
CA PHE A 47 -10.33 -31.98 -11.82
C PHE A 47 -11.08 -33.11 -12.55
N GLN A 48 -11.85 -32.79 -13.60
CA GLN A 48 -12.53 -33.79 -14.43
C GLN A 48 -11.54 -34.71 -15.14
N TRP A 49 -10.43 -34.16 -15.66
CA TRP A 49 -9.37 -34.94 -16.29
C TRP A 49 -8.72 -35.95 -15.30
N ILE A 50 -8.40 -35.48 -14.08
CA ILE A 50 -7.83 -36.30 -13.02
C ILE A 50 -8.81 -37.39 -12.58
N THR A 51 -10.08 -37.05 -12.34
CA THR A 51 -11.10 -38.01 -11.86
C THR A 51 -11.68 -38.88 -12.97
N GLY A 52 -11.77 -38.38 -14.20
CA GLY A 52 -12.25 -39.12 -15.37
C GLY A 52 -11.27 -40.19 -15.85
N GLY A 53 -9.99 -40.05 -15.55
CA GLY A 53 -8.96 -41.10 -15.76
C GLY A 53 -9.15 -42.31 -14.83
N LEU A 54 -9.89 -42.15 -13.73
CA LEU A 54 -10.19 -43.23 -12.76
C LEU A 54 -11.55 -43.90 -12.99
N GLY A 55 -12.37 -43.42 -13.93
CA GLY A 55 -13.76 -43.86 -14.11
C GLY A 55 -14.10 -44.40 -15.50
N LYS A 56 -13.47 -45.48 -15.92
CA LYS A 56 -13.97 -46.25 -17.05
C LYS A 56 -15.29 -46.94 -16.63
N GLY A 57 -16.44 -46.32 -17.00
CA GLY A 57 -17.71 -47.01 -16.83
C GLY A 57 -18.93 -46.21 -16.29
N VAL A 58 -18.88 -44.86 -16.22
CA VAL A 58 -20.04 -44.08 -15.75
C VAL A 58 -20.97 -43.73 -16.91
N PRO A 59 -22.31 -44.03 -16.84
CA PRO A 59 -23.26 -43.73 -17.89
C PRO A 59 -23.30 -42.23 -18.22
N PHE A 60 -23.29 -41.88 -19.50
CA PHE A 60 -23.18 -40.53 -20.11
C PHE A 60 -24.16 -39.50 -19.53
N ASP A 61 -25.30 -39.87 -19.02
CA ASP A 61 -26.38 -38.97 -18.54
C ASP A 61 -26.07 -38.33 -17.16
N ARG A 62 -25.42 -39.02 -16.24
CA ARG A 62 -25.02 -38.47 -14.93
C ARG A 62 -23.84 -37.50 -15.05
N SER A 63 -22.95 -37.74 -16.00
CA SER A 63 -21.80 -36.88 -16.30
C SER A 63 -22.26 -35.53 -16.86
N ARG A 64 -23.20 -35.50 -17.80
CA ARG A 64 -23.78 -34.30 -18.42
C ARG A 64 -24.51 -33.44 -17.39
N ARG A 65 -25.30 -34.00 -16.50
CA ARG A 65 -26.01 -33.27 -15.43
C ARG A 65 -25.05 -32.68 -14.40
N ARG A 66 -23.96 -33.39 -14.08
CA ARG A 66 -22.91 -32.88 -13.20
C ARG A 66 -22.15 -31.73 -13.85
N MET A 67 -21.78 -31.88 -15.13
CA MET A 67 -21.11 -30.83 -15.92
C MET A 67 -21.96 -29.55 -16.02
N LEU A 68 -23.27 -29.65 -16.25
CA LEU A 68 -24.18 -28.51 -16.30
C LEU A 68 -24.34 -27.80 -14.94
N ARG A 69 -24.31 -28.55 -13.81
CA ARG A 69 -24.30 -27.94 -12.48
C ARG A 69 -22.99 -27.20 -12.20
N HIS A 70 -21.85 -27.76 -12.56
CA HIS A 70 -20.57 -27.07 -12.42
C HIS A 70 -20.46 -25.86 -13.36
N ALA A 71 -21.00 -25.96 -14.57
CA ALA A 71 -21.05 -24.85 -15.52
C ALA A 71 -21.92 -23.65 -15.05
N ALA A 72 -22.86 -23.87 -14.13
CA ALA A 72 -23.65 -22.79 -13.53
C ALA A 72 -23.04 -22.21 -12.25
N VAL A 73 -22.38 -23.05 -11.43
CA VAL A 73 -21.77 -22.63 -10.16
C VAL A 73 -20.53 -21.76 -10.39
N VAL A 74 -19.67 -22.09 -11.36
CA VAL A 74 -18.44 -21.37 -11.64
C VAL A 74 -18.68 -19.91 -12.04
N PRO A 75 -19.58 -19.57 -12.98
CA PRO A 75 -19.93 -18.17 -13.28
C PRO A 75 -20.52 -17.44 -12.08
N ALA A 76 -21.36 -18.10 -11.28
CA ALA A 76 -21.94 -17.50 -10.09
C ALA A 76 -20.88 -17.13 -9.04
N LEU A 77 -19.93 -18.01 -8.76
CA LEU A 77 -18.82 -17.74 -7.85
C LEU A 77 -17.90 -16.62 -8.40
N ALA A 78 -17.62 -16.63 -9.70
CA ALA A 78 -16.85 -15.58 -10.34
C ALA A 78 -17.57 -14.22 -10.27
N ALA A 79 -18.89 -14.19 -10.48
CA ALA A 79 -19.69 -12.97 -10.35
C ALA A 79 -19.71 -12.46 -8.90
N ILE A 80 -19.93 -13.34 -7.92
CA ILE A 80 -19.93 -12.98 -6.50
C ILE A 80 -18.56 -12.43 -6.10
N GLY A 81 -17.46 -13.11 -6.45
CA GLY A 81 -16.11 -12.66 -6.16
C GLY A 81 -15.78 -11.34 -6.86
N GLY A 82 -16.19 -11.18 -8.12
CA GLY A 82 -16.01 -9.95 -8.89
C GLY A 82 -16.74 -8.75 -8.28
N LEU A 83 -18.02 -8.93 -7.93
CA LEU A 83 -18.82 -7.89 -7.27
C LEU A 83 -18.29 -7.56 -5.88
N TYR A 84 -17.94 -8.56 -5.08
CA TYR A 84 -17.39 -8.37 -3.75
C TYR A 84 -16.09 -7.55 -3.78
N GLY A 85 -15.12 -7.96 -4.61
CA GLY A 85 -13.82 -7.29 -4.69
C GLY A 85 -13.87 -5.89 -5.34
N GLY A 86 -14.73 -5.72 -6.35
CA GLY A 86 -14.83 -4.46 -7.10
C GLY A 86 -15.77 -3.42 -6.48
N LEU A 87 -16.77 -3.84 -5.70
CA LEU A 87 -17.77 -2.94 -5.13
C LEU A 87 -17.68 -2.80 -3.60
N TYR A 88 -17.07 -3.74 -2.91
CA TYR A 88 -17.05 -3.74 -1.45
C TYR A 88 -15.63 -3.74 -0.88
N GLU A 89 -14.83 -4.79 -1.10
CA GLU A 89 -13.58 -4.95 -0.37
C GLU A 89 -12.55 -3.87 -0.70
N LYS A 90 -12.53 -3.34 -1.92
CA LYS A 90 -11.61 -2.28 -2.32
C LYS A 90 -11.74 -1.00 -1.48
N ASP A 91 -12.90 -0.76 -0.87
CA ASP A 91 -13.21 0.41 -0.04
C ASP A 91 -13.35 0.03 1.46
N ALA A 92 -13.27 -1.26 1.78
CA ALA A 92 -13.43 -1.80 3.14
C ALA A 92 -12.13 -1.68 3.96
N THR A 93 -11.67 -0.45 4.22
CA THR A 93 -10.46 -0.19 5.00
C THR A 93 -10.52 -0.81 6.39
N VAL A 94 -9.54 -1.64 6.74
CA VAL A 94 -9.38 -2.25 8.06
C VAL A 94 -8.32 -1.52 8.88
N GLU A 95 -8.44 -1.56 10.20
CA GLU A 95 -7.42 -1.07 11.12
C GLU A 95 -6.62 -2.25 11.67
N ARG A 96 -5.30 -2.08 11.67
CA ARG A 96 -4.34 -3.07 12.15
C ARG A 96 -3.62 -2.54 13.38
N GLU A 97 -3.76 -3.22 14.50
CA GLU A 97 -3.04 -2.94 15.73
C GLU A 97 -1.85 -3.88 15.86
N ILE A 98 -0.64 -3.33 15.86
CA ILE A 98 0.60 -4.09 15.82
C ILE A 98 1.47 -3.68 17.01
N LEU A 99 1.83 -4.64 17.85
CA LEU A 99 2.76 -4.42 18.95
C LEU A 99 4.18 -4.68 18.46
N VAL A 100 5.06 -3.68 18.58
CA VAL A 100 6.46 -3.77 18.15
C VAL A 100 7.34 -3.96 19.36
N PRO A 101 7.88 -5.17 19.60
CA PRO A 101 8.78 -5.42 20.71
C PRO A 101 10.17 -4.89 20.39
N ILE A 102 10.68 -3.97 21.21
CA ILE A 102 12.03 -3.41 21.07
C ILE A 102 12.83 -3.74 22.34
N ARG A 103 14.02 -4.34 22.14
CA ARG A 103 14.92 -4.63 23.23
C ARG A 103 15.44 -3.33 23.86
N ASP A 104 15.44 -3.29 25.18
CA ASP A 104 15.93 -2.15 25.97
C ASP A 104 15.28 -0.81 25.58
N LEU A 105 13.96 -0.85 25.26
CA LEU A 105 13.19 0.33 24.98
C LEU A 105 13.14 1.24 26.21
N PRO A 106 13.58 2.51 26.13
CA PRO A 106 13.47 3.48 27.21
C PRO A 106 12.02 3.73 27.62
N THR A 107 11.81 3.99 28.90
CA THR A 107 10.47 4.24 29.44
C THR A 107 9.71 5.36 28.73
N PRO A 108 10.33 6.51 28.34
CA PRO A 108 9.63 7.56 27.62
C PRO A 108 9.06 7.15 26.26
N LEU A 109 9.65 6.12 25.62
CA LEU A 109 9.22 5.63 24.29
C LEU A 109 8.17 4.51 24.40
N LYS A 110 7.92 4.00 25.61
CA LYS A 110 6.95 2.92 25.81
C LYS A 110 5.53 3.41 25.57
N GLY A 111 4.83 2.74 24.70
CA GLY A 111 3.47 3.08 24.32
C GLY A 111 3.35 4.10 23.20
N LEU A 112 4.49 4.63 22.69
CA LEU A 112 4.48 5.51 21.51
C LEU A 112 3.78 4.80 20.35
N ARG A 113 2.82 5.52 19.75
CA ARG A 113 1.91 4.99 18.74
C ARG A 113 2.15 5.67 17.39
N ILE A 114 2.48 4.88 16.40
CA ILE A 114 2.77 5.33 15.03
C ILE A 114 1.65 4.86 14.12
N ALA A 115 1.07 5.76 13.33
CA ALA A 115 0.19 5.39 12.23
C ALA A 115 0.99 5.36 10.93
N GLN A 116 0.74 4.37 10.09
CA GLN A 116 1.27 4.31 8.72
C GLN A 116 0.13 4.37 7.72
N LEU A 117 0.27 5.27 6.74
CA LEU A 117 -0.46 5.30 5.48
C LEU A 117 0.53 5.09 4.34
N SER A 118 0.09 4.48 3.26
CA SER A 118 0.91 4.20 2.07
C SER A 118 0.02 3.95 0.86
N ASP A 119 0.55 4.20 -0.34
CA ASP A 119 -0.08 3.75 -1.58
C ASP A 119 -1.56 4.19 -1.69
N VAL A 120 -1.81 5.47 -1.48
CA VAL A 120 -3.16 6.07 -1.54
C VAL A 120 -3.61 6.23 -2.98
N HIS A 121 -2.68 6.59 -3.89
CA HIS A 121 -2.95 6.79 -5.32
C HIS A 121 -4.13 7.74 -5.58
N LEU A 122 -4.03 8.96 -5.03
CA LEU A 122 -5.02 10.01 -5.24
C LEU A 122 -5.22 10.30 -6.71
N GLY A 123 -6.47 10.18 -7.16
CA GLY A 123 -6.84 10.40 -8.56
C GLY A 123 -8.16 9.73 -8.91
N TRP A 124 -8.15 8.85 -9.91
CA TRP A 124 -9.36 8.28 -10.50
C TRP A 124 -10.18 7.40 -9.56
N TYR A 125 -9.54 6.76 -8.57
CA TYR A 125 -10.19 5.78 -7.69
C TYR A 125 -10.23 6.21 -6.23
N PHE A 126 -9.48 7.26 -5.88
CA PHE A 126 -9.39 7.77 -4.53
C PHE A 126 -9.42 9.30 -4.59
N SER A 127 -10.48 9.90 -4.08
CA SER A 127 -10.72 11.35 -4.16
C SER A 127 -10.09 12.11 -2.98
N LEU A 128 -10.12 13.45 -3.03
CA LEU A 128 -9.76 14.29 -1.89
C LEU A 128 -10.69 14.08 -0.69
N ASP A 129 -11.97 13.79 -0.92
CA ASP A 129 -12.93 13.49 0.16
C ASP A 129 -12.61 12.15 0.82
N ASP A 130 -12.19 11.16 0.02
CA ASP A 130 -11.71 9.87 0.56
C ASP A 130 -10.44 10.06 1.39
N LEU A 131 -9.50 10.91 0.93
CA LEU A 131 -8.30 11.26 1.70
C LEU A 131 -8.66 11.96 3.01
N ALA A 132 -9.59 12.92 2.99
CA ALA A 132 -10.05 13.58 4.20
C ALA A 132 -10.66 12.60 5.20
N ALA A 133 -11.49 11.67 4.72
CA ALA A 133 -12.08 10.61 5.55
C ALA A 133 -11.02 9.66 6.11
N LEU A 134 -10.01 9.30 5.31
CA LEU A 134 -8.88 8.46 5.74
C LEU A 134 -8.06 9.15 6.83
N LEU A 135 -7.68 10.43 6.65
CA LEU A 135 -6.92 11.21 7.63
C LEU A 135 -7.71 11.39 8.94
N GLU A 136 -9.01 11.72 8.85
CA GLU A 136 -9.87 11.84 10.02
C GLU A 136 -9.99 10.51 10.78
N ARG A 137 -10.14 9.40 10.06
CA ARG A 137 -10.19 8.06 10.66
C ARG A 137 -8.87 7.70 11.32
N THR A 138 -7.73 8.01 10.67
CA THR A 138 -6.39 7.79 11.21
C THR A 138 -6.17 8.60 12.50
N ALA A 139 -6.57 9.88 12.50
CA ALA A 139 -6.45 10.75 13.66
C ALA A 139 -7.32 10.30 14.84
N LYS A 140 -8.51 9.69 14.61
CA LYS A 140 -9.35 9.10 15.65
C LYS A 140 -8.69 7.94 16.38
N GLY A 141 -7.75 7.24 15.74
CA GLY A 141 -6.90 6.23 16.38
C GLY A 141 -5.90 6.81 17.38
N ALA A 142 -5.82 8.14 17.52
CA ALA A 142 -4.95 8.89 18.42
C ALA A 142 -3.47 8.43 18.37
N PRO A 143 -2.83 8.33 17.20
CA PRO A 143 -1.40 8.08 17.12
C PRO A 143 -0.61 9.35 17.47
N ASP A 144 0.60 9.16 17.99
CA ASP A 144 1.52 10.25 18.29
C ASP A 144 2.14 10.86 17.03
N VAL A 145 2.33 10.03 16.00
CA VAL A 145 2.95 10.39 14.73
C VAL A 145 2.27 9.67 13.57
N LEU A 146 2.15 10.37 12.45
CA LEU A 146 1.75 9.78 11.17
C LEU A 146 2.95 9.69 10.24
N VAL A 147 3.19 8.51 9.66
CA VAL A 147 4.15 8.33 8.57
C VAL A 147 3.43 7.95 7.28
N ILE A 148 3.80 8.61 6.17
CA ILE A 148 3.28 8.32 4.84
C ILE A 148 4.44 7.76 4.00
N THR A 149 4.35 6.48 3.66
CA THR A 149 5.45 5.75 3.02
C THR A 149 5.33 5.71 1.49
N GLY A 150 5.00 6.86 0.89
CA GLY A 150 5.02 7.10 -0.56
C GLY A 150 3.74 6.70 -1.31
N ASP A 151 3.73 6.99 -2.60
CA ASP A 151 2.65 6.75 -3.55
C ASP A 151 1.31 7.37 -3.09
N LEU A 152 1.38 8.62 -2.64
CA LEU A 152 0.19 9.41 -2.29
C LEU A 152 -0.49 9.98 -3.53
N PHE A 153 0.28 10.39 -4.55
CA PHE A 153 -0.15 11.22 -5.67
C PHE A 153 -0.19 10.48 -7.00
N ASP A 154 -1.34 10.53 -7.71
CA ASP A 154 -1.49 9.97 -9.06
C ASP A 154 -2.10 10.93 -10.08
N ASP A 155 -2.84 11.94 -9.65
CA ASP A 155 -3.45 12.95 -10.53
C ASP A 155 -2.86 14.33 -10.26
N GLU A 156 -2.08 14.84 -11.21
CA GLU A 156 -1.42 16.16 -11.12
C GLU A 156 -2.40 17.31 -10.87
N ALA A 157 -3.66 17.16 -11.28
CA ALA A 157 -4.67 18.23 -11.13
C ALA A 157 -5.05 18.46 -9.65
N ILE A 158 -4.90 17.45 -8.79
CA ILE A 158 -5.30 17.52 -7.38
C ILE A 158 -4.12 17.40 -6.41
N ASN A 159 -2.90 17.18 -6.87
CA ASN A 159 -1.72 16.99 -6.02
C ASN A 159 -1.53 18.14 -5.02
N LEU A 160 -1.60 19.40 -5.47
CA LEU A 160 -1.43 20.55 -4.58
C LEU A 160 -2.56 20.66 -3.54
N ALA A 161 -3.78 20.36 -3.93
CA ALA A 161 -4.92 20.33 -3.01
C ALA A 161 -4.77 19.20 -1.98
N ALA A 162 -4.19 18.08 -2.38
CA ALA A 162 -3.90 16.96 -1.48
C ALA A 162 -2.81 17.32 -0.46
N VAL A 163 -1.73 17.97 -0.89
CA VAL A 163 -0.69 18.48 0.03
C VAL A 163 -1.31 19.42 1.06
N ALA A 164 -2.09 20.42 0.61
CA ALA A 164 -2.76 21.35 1.52
C ALA A 164 -3.79 20.66 2.45
N LEU A 165 -4.40 19.55 2.00
CA LEU A 165 -5.30 18.78 2.83
C LEU A 165 -4.54 18.04 3.93
N VAL A 166 -3.44 17.35 3.61
CA VAL A 166 -2.60 16.65 4.59
C VAL A 166 -2.02 17.63 5.61
N ASP A 167 -1.53 18.80 5.16
CA ASP A 167 -0.96 19.83 6.03
C ASP A 167 -1.94 20.28 7.13
N ARG A 168 -3.23 20.43 6.81
CA ARG A 168 -4.26 20.79 7.81
C ARG A 168 -4.43 19.77 8.93
N TYR A 169 -3.93 18.56 8.75
CA TYR A 169 -3.98 17.51 9.77
C TYR A 169 -2.71 17.44 10.63
N CYS A 170 -1.66 18.22 10.35
CA CYS A 170 -0.39 18.13 11.10
C CYS A 170 -0.59 18.32 12.60
N GLU A 171 -1.43 19.28 13.03
CA GLU A 171 -1.73 19.53 14.45
C GLU A 171 -2.48 18.36 15.15
N ARG A 172 -3.01 17.41 14.40
CA ARG A 172 -3.72 16.24 14.94
C ARG A 172 -2.76 15.14 15.40
N PHE A 173 -1.47 15.25 15.06
CA PHE A 173 -0.42 14.30 15.39
C PHE A 173 0.67 15.00 16.18
N PRO A 174 0.82 14.74 17.50
CA PRO A 174 1.75 15.46 18.38
C PRO A 174 3.20 15.50 17.91
N LEU A 175 3.66 14.46 17.21
CA LEU A 175 5.01 14.36 16.64
C LEU A 175 5.02 14.59 15.12
N GLY A 176 3.94 15.18 14.57
CA GLY A 176 3.82 15.61 13.18
C GLY A 176 3.50 14.49 12.19
N ILE A 177 3.53 14.90 10.91
CA ILE A 177 3.38 14.02 9.75
C ILE A 177 4.73 13.94 9.04
N TRP A 178 5.19 12.73 8.77
CA TRP A 178 6.46 12.45 8.10
C TRP A 178 6.19 11.75 6.78
N PHE A 179 6.86 12.21 5.73
CA PHE A 179 6.62 11.77 4.35
C PHE A 179 7.91 11.34 3.68
N ILE A 180 7.87 10.23 2.96
CA ILE A 180 8.89 9.81 2.00
C ILE A 180 8.25 9.64 0.63
N TYR A 181 9.04 9.75 -0.43
CA TYR A 181 8.55 9.55 -1.79
C TYR A 181 8.47 8.07 -2.17
N GLY A 182 7.45 7.73 -2.94
CA GLY A 182 7.35 6.49 -3.68
C GLY A 182 7.72 6.69 -5.16
N ASN A 183 7.47 5.69 -5.97
CA ASN A 183 7.77 5.78 -7.40
C ASN A 183 6.74 6.63 -8.18
N HIS A 184 5.54 6.80 -7.68
CA HIS A 184 4.52 7.60 -8.34
C HIS A 184 4.78 9.10 -8.21
N GLU A 185 5.28 9.59 -7.08
CA GLU A 185 5.68 10.99 -6.94
C GLU A 185 6.70 11.40 -8.02
N HIS A 186 7.69 10.55 -8.30
CA HIS A 186 8.70 10.81 -9.34
C HIS A 186 8.12 10.81 -10.76
N ARG A 187 6.93 10.24 -10.97
CA ARG A 187 6.23 10.18 -12.27
C ARG A 187 5.15 11.24 -12.45
N ARG A 188 4.84 12.03 -11.40
CA ARG A 188 3.67 12.91 -11.33
C ARG A 188 4.01 14.36 -11.01
N ASN A 189 4.86 14.98 -11.82
CA ASN A 189 5.32 16.36 -11.61
C ASN A 189 6.03 16.55 -10.25
N PHE A 190 7.05 15.74 -10.03
CA PHE A 190 7.84 15.70 -8.79
C PHE A 190 8.20 17.09 -8.26
N ALA A 191 8.72 17.99 -9.12
CA ALA A 191 9.16 19.32 -8.70
C ALA A 191 8.03 20.17 -8.08
N ALA A 192 6.79 20.02 -8.58
CA ALA A 192 5.66 20.77 -8.03
C ALA A 192 5.21 20.16 -6.68
N ILE A 193 5.25 18.84 -6.54
CA ILE A 193 4.94 18.14 -5.27
C ILE A 193 5.97 18.51 -4.21
N ASP A 194 7.25 18.44 -4.55
CA ASP A 194 8.37 18.73 -3.66
C ASP A 194 8.33 20.18 -3.16
N ALA A 195 8.17 21.14 -4.07
CA ALA A 195 8.03 22.55 -3.71
C ALA A 195 6.78 22.84 -2.86
N ALA A 196 5.66 22.12 -3.10
CA ALA A 196 4.46 22.28 -2.30
C ALA A 196 4.66 21.76 -0.88
N LEU A 197 5.33 20.62 -0.71
CA LEU A 197 5.65 20.05 0.60
C LEU A 197 6.60 20.95 1.40
N ASP A 198 7.55 21.64 0.75
CA ASP A 198 8.45 22.62 1.41
C ASP A 198 7.70 23.79 2.06
N GLY A 199 6.52 24.12 1.56
CA GLY A 199 5.66 25.18 2.10
C GLY A 199 4.74 24.75 3.24
N THR A 200 4.88 23.52 3.78
CA THR A 200 3.98 22.93 4.78
C THR A 200 4.69 22.55 6.08
N GLN A 201 3.91 22.10 7.07
CA GLN A 201 4.40 21.51 8.32
C GLN A 201 4.74 20.01 8.17
N ILE A 202 4.55 19.43 6.98
CA ILE A 202 4.87 18.02 6.70
C ILE A 202 6.39 17.86 6.62
N HIS A 203 6.94 16.97 7.41
CA HIS A 203 8.37 16.67 7.42
C HIS A 203 8.73 15.70 6.30
N LYS A 204 9.50 16.17 5.31
CA LYS A 204 10.06 15.30 4.27
C LYS A 204 11.34 14.62 4.75
N LEU A 205 11.46 13.32 4.52
CA LEU A 205 12.71 12.58 4.68
C LEU A 205 13.19 12.05 3.32
N VAL A 206 14.26 12.64 2.81
CA VAL A 206 14.86 12.27 1.51
C VAL A 206 16.30 11.88 1.74
N ASN A 207 16.55 10.58 1.84
CA ASN A 207 17.87 10.00 2.14
C ASN A 207 18.53 10.66 3.37
N GLY A 208 17.76 10.75 4.45
CA GLY A 208 18.17 11.43 5.67
C GLY A 208 17.45 10.93 6.90
N ALA A 209 17.86 11.43 8.05
CA ALA A 209 17.30 11.07 9.34
C ALA A 209 16.95 12.30 10.18
N ALA A 210 15.98 12.13 11.08
CA ALA A 210 15.61 13.16 12.04
C ALA A 210 15.32 12.56 13.41
N LEU A 211 15.65 13.32 14.46
CA LEU A 211 15.27 12.98 15.82
C LEU A 211 13.75 13.13 15.98
N LEU A 212 13.08 12.02 16.25
CA LEU A 212 11.64 12.04 16.51
C LEU A 212 11.35 12.31 18.00
N MET A 213 12.10 11.69 18.90
CA MET A 213 11.92 11.86 20.33
C MET A 213 13.24 11.65 21.10
N ASP A 214 13.58 12.60 21.96
CA ASP A 214 14.74 12.51 22.83
C ASP A 214 14.50 11.54 24.00
N ALA A 215 15.49 10.70 24.27
CA ALA A 215 15.46 9.70 25.32
C ALA A 215 16.91 9.21 25.59
N PRO A 216 17.19 8.44 26.67
CA PRO A 216 18.50 7.83 26.89
C PRO A 216 19.04 7.02 25.73
N ARG A 217 18.16 6.41 24.95
CA ARG A 217 18.37 5.92 23.59
C ARG A 217 17.37 6.68 22.70
N PRO A 218 17.81 7.70 21.97
CA PRO A 218 16.91 8.56 21.21
C PRO A 218 16.23 7.80 20.07
N LEU A 219 14.99 8.17 19.76
CA LEU A 219 14.23 7.60 18.64
C LEU A 219 14.40 8.47 17.42
N TRP A 220 14.91 7.88 16.35
CA TRP A 220 15.11 8.53 15.06
C TRP A 220 14.24 7.92 13.98
N LEU A 221 13.67 8.77 13.12
CA LEU A 221 13.14 8.35 11.83
C LEU A 221 14.24 8.47 10.79
N VAL A 222 14.37 7.46 9.95
CA VAL A 222 15.29 7.42 8.81
C VAL A 222 14.43 7.21 7.57
N GLY A 223 14.53 8.10 6.59
CA GLY A 223 13.75 8.01 5.35
C GLY A 223 14.63 7.89 4.14
N ILE A 224 14.32 6.95 3.27
CA ILE A 224 14.98 6.81 1.97
C ILE A 224 14.01 7.08 0.83
N ASP A 225 14.52 7.75 -0.20
CA ASP A 225 13.79 7.99 -1.43
C ASP A 225 13.65 6.72 -2.27
N TYR A 226 12.73 6.71 -3.22
CA TYR A 226 12.60 5.60 -4.16
C TYR A 226 13.74 5.65 -5.20
N PRO A 227 14.54 4.58 -5.34
CA PRO A 227 15.69 4.58 -6.23
C PRO A 227 15.30 4.80 -7.69
N GLN A 228 15.83 5.87 -8.30
CA GLN A 228 15.64 6.15 -9.73
C GLN A 228 16.78 5.46 -10.52
N ALA A 229 16.65 4.15 -10.72
CA ALA A 229 17.63 3.34 -11.44
C ALA A 229 16.96 2.25 -12.28
N HIS A 230 17.57 1.87 -13.39
CA HIS A 230 17.06 0.83 -14.29
C HIS A 230 17.84 -0.47 -14.11
N GLY A 231 17.11 -1.57 -13.97
CA GLY A 231 17.65 -2.91 -13.73
C GLY A 231 17.92 -3.20 -12.26
N ASP A 232 17.78 -4.47 -11.88
CA ASP A 232 17.79 -4.90 -10.49
C ASP A 232 19.10 -4.55 -9.76
N GLU A 233 20.25 -4.78 -10.35
CA GLU A 233 21.54 -4.52 -9.74
C GLU A 233 21.74 -3.03 -9.42
N ALA A 234 21.46 -2.15 -10.40
CA ALA A 234 21.57 -0.70 -10.21
C ALA A 234 20.54 -0.19 -9.19
N PHE A 235 19.33 -0.75 -9.19
CA PHE A 235 18.30 -0.41 -8.22
C PHE A 235 18.71 -0.79 -6.79
N GLN A 236 19.26 -1.99 -6.59
CA GLN A 236 19.73 -2.43 -5.28
C GLN A 236 20.94 -1.62 -4.81
N ALA A 237 21.89 -1.33 -5.71
CA ALA A 237 23.05 -0.49 -5.40
C ALA A 237 22.62 0.93 -4.98
N LYS A 238 21.67 1.53 -5.71
CA LYS A 238 21.18 2.87 -5.40
C LYS A 238 20.37 2.91 -4.09
N LYS A 239 19.57 1.89 -3.83
CA LYS A 239 18.85 1.76 -2.58
C LYS A 239 19.81 1.63 -1.39
N LYS A 240 20.88 0.86 -1.54
CA LYS A 240 21.92 0.77 -0.52
C LYS A 240 22.60 2.12 -0.28
N GLU A 241 23.02 2.81 -1.34
CA GLU A 241 23.62 4.17 -1.28
C GLU A 241 22.70 5.13 -0.51
N TYR A 242 21.40 5.17 -0.85
CA TYR A 242 20.42 6.01 -0.18
C TYR A 242 20.27 5.68 1.30
N THR A 243 20.29 4.38 1.64
CA THR A 243 20.20 3.95 3.03
C THR A 243 21.45 4.33 3.80
N ASP A 244 22.64 4.07 3.24
CA ASP A 244 23.92 4.42 3.90
C ASP A 244 23.97 5.93 4.18
N THR A 245 23.62 6.77 3.19
CA THR A 245 23.53 8.24 3.34
C THR A 245 22.51 8.64 4.40
N ALA A 246 21.34 8.02 4.41
CA ALA A 246 20.28 8.35 5.37
C ALA A 246 20.67 8.05 6.82
N TYR A 247 21.57 7.11 7.05
CA TYR A 247 22.09 6.79 8.38
C TYR A 247 23.30 7.63 8.81
N GLU A 248 23.85 8.47 7.93
CA GLU A 248 24.95 9.38 8.29
C GLU A 248 24.53 10.31 9.43
N GLY A 249 25.33 10.34 10.51
CA GLY A 249 25.07 11.19 11.69
C GLY A 249 24.01 10.66 12.67
N VAL A 250 23.39 9.52 12.40
CA VAL A 250 22.51 8.85 13.39
C VAL A 250 23.38 8.28 14.51
N PRO A 251 23.10 8.59 15.80
CA PRO A 251 23.88 8.06 16.91
C PRO A 251 23.85 6.53 16.99
N GLU A 252 24.96 5.90 17.29
CA GLU A 252 25.05 4.43 17.38
C GLU A 252 24.09 3.80 18.41
N ASN A 253 23.79 4.54 19.49
CA ASN A 253 22.85 4.08 20.51
C ASN A 253 21.38 4.38 20.19
N ALA A 254 21.09 5.02 19.07
CA ALA A 254 19.72 5.38 18.68
C ALA A 254 18.86 4.13 18.43
N ILE A 255 17.58 4.27 18.67
CA ILE A 255 16.56 3.37 18.15
C ILE A 255 16.09 3.99 16.84
N THR A 256 16.18 3.25 15.74
CA THR A 256 15.80 3.77 14.42
C THR A 256 14.58 3.09 13.86
N ILE A 257 13.72 3.89 13.21
CA ILE A 257 12.60 3.45 12.40
C ILE A 257 12.90 3.85 10.95
N LEU A 258 13.11 2.86 10.08
CA LEU A 258 13.33 3.11 8.66
C LEU A 258 11.99 3.24 7.94
N LEU A 259 11.84 4.28 7.14
CA LEU A 259 10.77 4.48 6.17
C LEU A 259 11.32 4.24 4.76
N SER A 260 10.76 3.31 4.02
CA SER A 260 11.12 3.01 2.64
C SER A 260 9.86 2.68 1.86
N HIS A 261 9.70 3.20 0.66
CA HIS A 261 8.55 2.80 -0.15
C HIS A 261 8.68 1.34 -0.62
N HIS A 262 9.86 0.94 -1.15
CA HIS A 262 10.07 -0.41 -1.65
C HIS A 262 10.22 -1.45 -0.51
N PRO A 263 9.54 -2.63 -0.59
CA PRO A 263 9.48 -3.59 0.51
C PRO A 263 10.83 -4.16 0.92
N GLU A 264 11.77 -4.30 0.01
CA GLU A 264 13.13 -4.76 0.33
C GLU A 264 14.00 -3.72 1.05
N GLY A 265 13.49 -2.51 1.31
CA GLY A 265 14.07 -1.58 2.26
C GLY A 265 14.20 -2.18 3.67
N ILE A 266 13.38 -3.19 4.00
CA ILE A 266 13.49 -3.94 5.26
C ILE A 266 14.89 -4.57 5.40
N ASP A 267 15.44 -5.15 4.33
CA ASP A 267 16.80 -5.74 4.35
C ASP A 267 17.87 -4.67 4.60
N ASN A 268 17.72 -3.50 3.95
CA ASN A 268 18.64 -2.38 4.15
C ASN A 268 18.57 -1.85 5.59
N GLY A 269 17.36 -1.69 6.14
CA GLY A 269 17.17 -1.33 7.54
C GLY A 269 17.81 -2.34 8.49
N ALA A 270 17.70 -3.62 8.19
CA ALA A 270 18.29 -4.68 9.00
C ALA A 270 19.84 -4.62 9.01
N THR A 271 20.47 -4.25 7.90
CA THR A 271 21.94 -4.07 7.86
C THR A 271 22.41 -2.91 8.73
N HIS A 272 21.55 -1.92 8.99
CA HIS A 272 21.82 -0.77 9.88
C HIS A 272 21.22 -0.94 11.29
N GLY A 273 20.67 -2.11 11.61
CA GLY A 273 20.12 -2.40 12.93
C GLY A 273 18.81 -1.66 13.25
N ALA A 274 18.01 -1.29 12.24
CA ALA A 274 16.71 -0.68 12.47
C ALA A 274 15.83 -1.54 13.37
N ALA A 275 15.22 -0.94 14.38
CA ALA A 275 14.27 -1.63 15.25
C ALA A 275 12.95 -1.94 14.53
N LEU A 276 12.52 -1.01 13.67
CA LEU A 276 11.32 -1.11 12.84
C LEU A 276 11.62 -0.63 11.42
N ALA A 277 11.08 -1.30 10.41
CA ALA A 277 11.12 -0.86 9.02
C ALA A 277 9.71 -0.87 8.43
N LEU A 278 9.22 0.27 7.99
CA LEU A 278 7.88 0.47 7.44
C LEU A 278 7.96 0.69 5.93
N THR A 279 7.24 -0.15 5.18
CA THR A 279 7.30 -0.15 3.71
C THR A 279 5.91 -0.24 3.08
N GLY A 280 5.80 0.03 1.77
CA GLY A 280 4.57 -0.03 0.98
C GLY A 280 4.74 -0.73 -0.36
N HIS A 281 4.31 -0.07 -1.45
CA HIS A 281 4.53 -0.41 -2.86
C HIS A 281 3.77 -1.61 -3.40
N THR A 282 3.57 -2.66 -2.61
CA THR A 282 3.08 -3.95 -3.13
C THR A 282 1.58 -4.05 -3.22
N HIS A 283 0.85 -3.20 -2.49
CA HIS A 283 -0.60 -3.30 -2.25
C HIS A 283 -1.05 -4.69 -1.73
N GLY A 284 -0.12 -5.50 -1.20
CA GLY A 284 -0.37 -6.92 -0.92
C GLY A 284 -0.78 -7.69 -2.17
N CYS A 285 -0.35 -7.23 -3.37
CA CYS A 285 -0.75 -7.67 -4.70
C CYS A 285 -2.25 -7.46 -5.02
N GLN A 286 -3.00 -6.76 -4.19
CA GLN A 286 -4.47 -6.56 -4.24
C GLN A 286 -5.30 -7.87 -4.26
N PHE A 287 -4.63 -9.02 -4.39
CA PHE A 287 -5.22 -10.37 -4.39
C PHE A 287 -4.59 -11.20 -3.27
N GLY A 288 -5.42 -11.65 -2.34
CA GLY A 288 -4.99 -12.43 -1.19
C GLY A 288 -5.80 -13.70 -0.98
N ILE A 289 -5.18 -14.69 -0.41
CA ILE A 289 -5.82 -15.94 0.04
C ILE A 289 -5.33 -16.20 1.47
N LEU A 290 -6.27 -16.31 2.42
CA LEU A 290 -5.98 -16.58 3.83
C LEU A 290 -4.92 -15.64 4.43
N GLY A 291 -4.94 -14.34 4.04
CA GLY A 291 -4.02 -13.33 4.54
C GLY A 291 -2.67 -13.24 3.81
N HIS A 292 -2.41 -14.10 2.85
CA HIS A 292 -1.20 -14.10 2.03
C HIS A 292 -1.47 -13.54 0.63
N ALA A 293 -0.48 -12.90 0.01
CA ALA A 293 -0.56 -12.48 -1.39
C ALA A 293 -0.75 -13.71 -2.29
N ALA A 294 -1.76 -13.68 -3.17
CA ALA A 294 -2.02 -14.78 -4.09
C ALA A 294 -0.97 -14.88 -5.20
N LEU A 295 -0.34 -13.76 -5.54
CA LEU A 295 0.69 -13.63 -6.57
C LEU A 295 1.90 -12.90 -5.96
N PRO A 296 2.87 -13.61 -5.36
CA PRO A 296 4.01 -13.00 -4.68
C PRO A 296 5.06 -12.52 -5.70
N PHE A 297 4.91 -11.27 -6.19
CA PHE A 297 5.87 -10.67 -7.14
C PHE A 297 7.13 -10.10 -6.48
N PHE A 298 7.07 -9.85 -5.17
CA PHE A 298 8.17 -9.27 -4.40
C PHE A 298 8.70 -10.27 -3.37
N LYS A 299 9.91 -10.06 -2.88
CA LYS A 299 10.48 -10.83 -1.78
C LYS A 299 9.58 -10.78 -0.54
N TYR A 300 9.05 -9.58 -0.24
CA TYR A 300 8.10 -9.33 0.83
C TYR A 300 6.84 -8.70 0.22
N ASN A 301 5.69 -9.25 0.47
CA ASN A 301 4.47 -8.82 -0.22
C ASN A 301 3.45 -8.17 0.70
N ARG A 302 3.38 -8.54 1.98
CA ARG A 302 2.36 -8.02 2.91
C ARG A 302 2.64 -8.39 4.36
N GLY A 303 2.31 -7.46 5.28
CA GLY A 303 2.27 -7.72 6.72
C GLY A 303 3.64 -7.80 7.38
N ILE A 304 3.70 -8.50 8.49
CA ILE A 304 4.90 -8.58 9.34
C ILE A 304 5.97 -9.44 8.70
N VAL A 305 7.21 -8.94 8.71
CA VAL A 305 8.42 -9.61 8.23
C VAL A 305 9.49 -9.45 9.31
N HIS A 306 10.27 -10.48 9.55
CA HIS A 306 11.42 -10.42 10.47
C HIS A 306 12.71 -10.66 9.70
N VAL A 307 13.67 -9.72 9.81
CA VAL A 307 15.02 -9.84 9.25
C VAL A 307 16.02 -9.58 10.35
N GLY A 308 16.66 -10.64 10.85
CA GLY A 308 17.48 -10.54 12.07
C GLY A 308 16.67 -10.04 13.27
N SER A 309 17.09 -8.93 13.86
CA SER A 309 16.38 -8.25 14.96
C SER A 309 15.38 -7.18 14.49
N THR A 310 15.33 -6.90 13.19
CA THR A 310 14.46 -5.86 12.63
C THR A 310 13.04 -6.38 12.45
N PHE A 311 12.09 -5.63 13.00
CA PHE A 311 10.67 -5.84 12.78
C PHE A 311 10.25 -5.06 11.51
N GLY A 312 9.99 -5.76 10.42
CA GLY A 312 9.56 -5.18 9.16
C GLY A 312 8.03 -5.25 9.01
N TYR A 313 7.47 -4.28 8.30
CA TYR A 313 6.07 -4.30 7.90
C TYR A 313 5.90 -3.82 6.45
N VAL A 314 5.16 -4.60 5.67
CA VAL A 314 4.79 -4.25 4.30
C VAL A 314 3.30 -3.91 4.28
N HIS A 315 3.00 -2.64 4.07
CA HIS A 315 1.64 -2.09 4.07
C HIS A 315 0.86 -2.54 2.84
N SER A 316 -0.43 -2.84 3.00
CA SER A 316 -1.30 -3.28 1.89
C SER A 316 -1.85 -2.13 1.03
N GLY A 317 -1.47 -0.87 1.33
CA GLY A 317 -2.00 0.33 0.68
C GLY A 317 -3.36 0.77 1.23
N ASN A 318 -3.63 2.07 1.14
CA ASN A 318 -4.92 2.68 1.49
C ASN A 318 -5.84 2.78 0.28
N GLY A 319 -5.28 3.12 -0.89
CA GLY A 319 -6.00 3.17 -2.16
C GLY A 319 -5.77 1.94 -3.02
N SER A 320 -5.98 2.08 -4.31
CA SER A 320 -5.82 1.01 -5.28
C SER A 320 -5.35 1.58 -6.60
N TRP A 321 -4.25 1.06 -7.14
CA TRP A 321 -3.85 1.38 -8.51
C TRP A 321 -4.75 0.69 -9.55
N PHE A 322 -5.46 -0.36 -9.13
CA PHE A 322 -6.48 -1.07 -9.90
C PHE A 322 -7.75 -1.18 -9.01
N PRO A 323 -8.96 -0.84 -9.49
CA PRO A 323 -10.15 -0.68 -8.66
C PRO A 323 -10.77 -2.00 -8.22
N TYR A 324 -9.97 -2.88 -7.66
CA TYR A 324 -10.37 -4.21 -7.24
C TYR A 324 -9.45 -4.75 -6.15
N ARG A 325 -10.02 -5.32 -5.10
CA ARG A 325 -9.30 -6.03 -4.05
C ARG A 325 -10.08 -7.28 -3.64
N ILE A 326 -9.39 -8.39 -3.39
CA ILE A 326 -10.00 -9.59 -2.83
C ILE A 326 -9.02 -10.29 -1.90
N GLY A 327 -9.44 -10.52 -0.64
CA GLY A 327 -8.59 -11.10 0.41
C GLY A 327 -7.42 -10.21 0.83
N CYS A 328 -7.42 -8.95 0.40
CA CYS A 328 -6.41 -7.95 0.70
C CYS A 328 -7.03 -6.55 0.79
N PRO A 329 -7.87 -6.27 1.82
CA PRO A 329 -8.50 -4.97 2.00
C PRO A 329 -7.46 -3.86 2.20
N PRO A 330 -7.80 -2.59 1.89
CA PRO A 330 -7.02 -1.44 2.30
C PRO A 330 -6.85 -1.41 3.82
N GLU A 331 -5.78 -0.81 4.32
CA GLU A 331 -5.55 -0.80 5.77
C GLU A 331 -4.99 0.53 6.28
N ILE A 332 -5.26 0.84 7.56
CA ILE A 332 -4.51 1.78 8.38
C ILE A 332 -3.73 0.92 9.38
N ALA A 333 -2.41 1.06 9.41
CA ALA A 333 -1.61 0.28 10.34
C ALA A 333 -1.15 1.17 11.51
N TYR A 334 -1.39 0.71 12.73
CA TYR A 334 -0.95 1.34 13.96
C TYR A 334 0.08 0.46 14.65
N PHE A 335 1.22 1.05 14.97
CA PHE A 335 2.33 0.38 15.65
C PHE A 335 2.50 0.96 17.04
N THR A 336 2.42 0.13 18.06
CA THR A 336 2.68 0.55 19.45
C THR A 336 4.01 -0.03 19.92
N LEU A 337 4.95 0.84 20.29
CA LEU A 337 6.25 0.42 20.77
C LEU A 337 6.12 -0.15 22.18
N ARG A 338 6.67 -1.33 22.40
CA ARG A 338 6.71 -1.99 23.70
C ARG A 338 8.11 -2.54 24.01
N ARG A 339 8.42 -2.66 25.28
CA ARG A 339 9.62 -3.36 25.69
C ARG A 339 9.46 -4.87 25.41
N ALA A 340 10.50 -5.46 24.79
CA ALA A 340 10.54 -6.90 24.51
C ALA A 340 10.70 -7.69 25.83
#